data_526339eb950b9840a01ffc14f5d4f069
#
_entry.id   526339eb950b9840a01ffc14f5d4f069
#
_cell.length_a   1.000
_cell.length_b   1.000
_cell.length_c   1.000
_cell.angle_alpha   90.00
_cell.angle_beta   90.00
_cell.angle_gamma   90.00
#
_symmetry.space_group_name_H-M   'P 1'
#
loop_
_entity.id
_entity.type
_entity.pdbx_description
1 polymer ?
#
loop_
_entity_poly.entity_id
_entity_poly.type
_entity_poly.pdbx_seq_one_letter_code
_entity_poly.pdbx_strand_id
1 'polypeptide(L)'
;RQHRTSSAPSDSKRAARGKCKRQFITFIICVFLVGGIAGGLIVGGVQALGGNDAKEQPPYGTRDGKSVTENGELMLIQDAAGFTPLDCELSEELQEFTYYMCRAYYIDFDFTMSLMLSESSFNADAVSQDGHDFGLMQIRECNNDWLKEELGVTDMLNPYENIRAGLYILRGLFEKYNDSSKVVMAYKMGEYGASVLWDKGVYETTASQRVLAQADKFAAERSNNQK
;
A
#
# COMPACT_ATOMS: atom_id res chain seq x y z
N ARG A 1 -51.35 8.91 -13.55
CA ARG A 1 -50.18 9.76 -13.21
C ARG A 1 -49.67 9.34 -11.84
N GLN A 2 -48.58 8.57 -11.82
CA GLN A 2 -47.87 8.22 -10.58
C GLN A 2 -46.68 9.17 -10.44
N HIS A 3 -46.63 9.91 -9.37
CA HIS A 3 -45.48 10.73 -8.97
C HIS A 3 -44.37 9.82 -8.41
N ARG A 4 -43.23 9.76 -9.13
CA ARG A 4 -41.99 9.23 -8.60
C ARG A 4 -41.36 10.26 -7.69
N THR A 5 -41.39 10.05 -6.38
CA THR A 5 -40.58 10.82 -5.43
C THR A 5 -39.19 10.26 -5.42
N SER A 6 -38.21 11.04 -5.89
CA SER A 6 -36.80 10.74 -5.74
C SER A 6 -36.39 10.95 -4.29
N SER A 7 -36.09 9.88 -3.58
CA SER A 7 -35.54 9.96 -2.23
C SER A 7 -34.09 10.43 -2.28
N ALA A 8 -33.79 11.53 -1.58
CA ALA A 8 -32.41 12.00 -1.36
C ALA A 8 -31.59 10.93 -0.60
N PRO A 9 -30.27 10.80 -0.86
CA PRO A 9 -29.42 9.85 -0.15
C PRO A 9 -29.40 10.14 1.34
N SER A 10 -29.49 9.10 2.16
CA SER A 10 -29.57 9.20 3.62
C SER A 10 -28.36 9.91 4.23
N ASP A 11 -28.59 10.68 5.29
CA ASP A 11 -27.54 11.46 6.00
C ASP A 11 -26.35 10.63 6.48
N SER A 12 -26.53 9.32 6.65
CA SER A 12 -25.45 8.37 6.99
C SER A 12 -24.41 8.23 5.87
N LYS A 13 -24.83 8.23 4.59
CA LYS A 13 -23.92 8.18 3.41
C LYS A 13 -23.14 9.49 3.24
N ARG A 14 -23.76 10.61 3.58
CA ARG A 14 -23.12 11.93 3.55
C ARG A 14 -22.09 12.09 4.66
N ALA A 15 -22.34 11.53 5.85
CA ALA A 15 -21.41 11.51 6.98
C ALA A 15 -20.21 10.60 6.73
N ALA A 16 -20.40 9.44 6.08
CA ALA A 16 -19.32 8.52 5.71
C ALA A 16 -18.39 9.15 4.65
N ARG A 17 -18.94 9.84 3.63
CA ARG A 17 -18.15 10.59 2.63
C ARG A 17 -17.32 11.72 3.26
N GLY A 18 -17.90 12.43 4.22
CA GLY A 18 -17.19 13.51 4.94
C GLY A 18 -16.07 13.01 5.84
N LYS A 19 -16.22 11.80 6.43
CA LYS A 19 -15.20 11.18 7.28
C LYS A 19 -14.02 10.64 6.45
N CYS A 20 -14.27 10.02 5.30
CA CYS A 20 -13.22 9.56 4.41
C CYS A 20 -12.34 10.75 3.94
N LYS A 21 -12.94 11.84 3.46
CA LYS A 21 -12.19 13.05 3.06
C LYS A 21 -11.37 13.67 4.20
N ARG A 22 -11.87 13.68 5.44
CA ARG A 22 -11.15 14.26 6.59
C ARG A 22 -9.93 13.45 7.02
N GLN A 23 -9.98 12.12 6.93
CA GLN A 23 -8.86 11.27 7.33
C GLN A 23 -7.68 11.41 6.37
N PHE A 24 -7.92 11.51 5.06
CA PHE A 24 -6.87 11.63 4.06
C PHE A 24 -6.28 13.03 3.90
N ILE A 25 -7.04 14.10 4.14
CA ILE A 25 -6.52 15.49 4.11
C ILE A 25 -5.45 15.69 5.20
N THR A 26 -5.62 15.11 6.38
CA THR A 26 -4.58 15.17 7.43
C THR A 26 -3.30 14.41 7.01
N PHE A 27 -3.46 13.34 6.23
CA PHE A 27 -2.37 12.54 5.70
C PHE A 27 -1.54 13.30 4.64
N ILE A 28 -2.20 13.99 3.70
CA ILE A 28 -1.56 14.80 2.66
C ILE A 28 -0.66 15.88 3.30
N ILE A 29 -1.12 16.56 4.35
CA ILE A 29 -0.32 17.62 5.01
C ILE A 29 0.96 17.06 5.65
N CYS A 30 0.93 15.87 6.23
CA CYS A 30 2.12 15.23 6.79
C CYS A 30 3.12 14.77 5.73
N VAL A 31 2.64 14.22 4.60
CA VAL A 31 3.51 13.77 3.48
C VAL A 31 4.16 14.97 2.78
N PHE A 32 3.46 16.09 2.59
CA PHE A 32 4.05 17.29 2.01
C PHE A 32 5.10 17.96 2.90
N LEU A 33 4.98 17.87 4.23
CA LEU A 33 6.00 18.43 5.13
C LEU A 33 7.29 17.60 5.17
N VAL A 34 7.21 16.30 4.88
CA VAL A 34 8.39 15.41 4.79
C VAL A 34 8.91 15.32 3.33
N GLY A 35 8.02 15.28 2.34
CA GLY A 35 8.37 15.19 0.90
C GLY A 35 8.81 16.51 0.27
N GLY A 36 8.40 17.65 0.83
CA GLY A 36 8.72 18.98 0.30
C GLY A 36 10.21 19.38 0.43
N ILE A 37 11.01 18.61 1.17
CA ILE A 37 12.46 18.84 1.30
C ILE A 37 13.27 17.96 0.32
N ALA A 38 12.66 16.90 -0.23
CA ALA A 38 13.35 15.96 -1.13
C ALA A 38 13.08 16.17 -2.63
N GLY A 39 12.18 17.09 -3.02
CA GLY A 39 11.78 17.33 -4.41
C GLY A 39 12.48 18.46 -5.14
N GLY A 40 13.49 19.07 -4.56
CA GLY A 40 14.22 20.19 -5.15
C GLY A 40 15.71 19.93 -5.31
N LEU A 41 16.18 19.87 -6.56
CA LEU A 41 17.59 19.97 -6.99
C LEU A 41 18.45 18.71 -6.87
N ILE A 42 18.47 17.91 -7.94
CA ILE A 42 19.67 17.17 -8.32
C ILE A 42 20.23 17.78 -9.59
N VAL A 43 21.04 18.82 -9.44
CA VAL A 43 22.17 19.12 -10.33
C VAL A 43 23.29 19.69 -9.45
N GLY A 44 24.36 18.91 -9.31
CA GLY A 44 25.68 19.42 -8.97
C GLY A 44 26.15 19.28 -7.53
N GLY A 45 27.16 18.44 -7.31
CA GLY A 45 28.16 18.66 -6.28
C GLY A 45 28.12 17.72 -5.07
N VAL A 46 28.85 16.62 -5.17
CA VAL A 46 29.31 15.83 -4.03
C VAL A 46 30.20 16.69 -3.14
N GLN A 47 29.79 16.92 -1.90
CA GLN A 47 30.74 17.17 -0.80
C GLN A 47 30.24 16.49 0.47
N ALA A 48 31.10 15.61 0.98
CA ALA A 48 30.93 14.87 2.21
C ALA A 48 30.86 15.81 3.41
N LEU A 49 29.88 15.64 4.29
CA LEU A 49 29.94 16.03 5.69
C LEU A 49 29.36 14.93 6.57
N GLY A 50 30.21 14.45 7.40
CA GLY A 50 30.17 13.72 8.63
C GLY A 50 28.88 13.09 9.15
N GLY A 51 29.00 11.81 9.42
CA GLY A 51 28.39 10.93 10.38
C GLY A 51 27.16 11.36 11.13
N ASN A 52 26.08 10.64 10.88
CA ASN A 52 25.14 10.19 11.90
C ASN A 52 24.70 8.77 11.48
N ASP A 53 24.90 7.82 12.39
CA ASP A 53 24.44 6.43 12.27
C ASP A 53 22.90 6.40 12.20
N ALA A 54 22.33 6.79 11.08
CA ALA A 54 20.95 6.46 10.75
C ALA A 54 20.92 4.96 10.48
N LYS A 55 20.48 4.16 11.45
CA LYS A 55 20.21 2.74 11.25
C LYS A 55 19.27 2.64 10.05
N GLU A 56 19.76 2.02 8.99
CA GLU A 56 18.95 1.74 7.80
C GLU A 56 17.72 0.95 8.20
N GLN A 57 16.57 1.48 7.84
CA GLN A 57 15.30 0.87 8.16
C GLN A 57 14.98 -0.15 7.07
N PRO A 58 14.63 -1.41 7.42
CA PRO A 58 14.26 -2.42 6.43
C PRO A 58 13.02 -1.97 5.64
N PRO A 59 12.79 -2.53 4.44
CA PRO A 59 11.56 -2.27 3.68
C PRO A 59 10.32 -2.52 4.54
N TYR A 60 9.31 -1.69 4.39
CA TYR A 60 8.05 -1.85 5.10
C TYR A 60 7.40 -3.19 4.76
N GLY A 61 6.90 -3.89 5.77
CA GLY A 61 6.25 -5.19 5.64
C GLY A 61 7.13 -6.37 5.98
N THR A 62 8.47 -6.22 6.09
CA THR A 62 9.37 -7.31 6.52
C THR A 62 9.30 -7.53 8.02
N ARG A 63 9.41 -8.80 8.46
CA ARG A 63 9.39 -9.16 9.89
C ARG A 63 10.75 -9.17 10.55
N ASP A 64 11.79 -9.51 9.83
CA ASP A 64 13.11 -9.87 10.37
C ASP A 64 14.17 -8.78 10.21
N GLY A 65 13.78 -7.57 9.80
CA GLY A 65 14.69 -6.43 9.77
C GLY A 65 15.95 -6.64 8.91
N LYS A 66 15.93 -7.59 7.98
CA LYS A 66 17.04 -7.74 7.03
C LYS A 66 17.01 -6.57 6.07
N SER A 67 17.81 -5.60 6.38
CA SER A 67 17.98 -4.38 5.62
C SER A 67 18.53 -4.69 4.24
N VAL A 68 17.99 -4.02 3.29
CA VAL A 68 18.60 -3.84 1.98
C VAL A 68 19.41 -2.56 2.04
N THR A 69 20.70 -2.70 1.80
CA THR A 69 21.76 -1.76 2.15
C THR A 69 21.82 -0.43 1.41
N GLU A 70 22.43 0.47 2.08
CA GLU A 70 23.42 1.54 1.82
C GLU A 70 23.20 2.66 0.81
N ASN A 71 22.19 2.74 0.03
CA ASN A 71 21.80 3.96 -0.74
C ASN A 71 20.59 3.62 -1.60
N GLY A 72 19.47 4.24 -1.37
CA GLY A 72 18.20 3.98 -2.09
C GLY A 72 18.32 4.01 -3.62
N GLU A 73 19.32 4.66 -4.16
CA GLU A 73 19.62 4.73 -5.58
C GLU A 73 20.38 3.48 -6.10
N LEU A 74 21.19 2.84 -5.26
CA LEU A 74 21.94 1.62 -5.62
C LEU A 74 21.10 0.36 -5.62
N MET A 75 20.00 0.33 -4.88
CA MET A 75 19.12 -0.85 -4.83
C MET A 75 18.40 -1.14 -6.13
N LEU A 76 18.07 -0.14 -6.91
CA LEU A 76 17.49 -0.33 -8.25
C LEU A 76 18.49 -0.97 -9.24
N ILE A 77 19.79 -0.89 -8.93
CA ILE A 77 20.88 -1.31 -9.84
C ILE A 77 21.56 -2.62 -9.37
N GLN A 78 21.52 -2.96 -8.08
CA GLN A 78 22.34 -4.03 -7.51
C GLN A 78 21.65 -5.36 -7.21
N ASP A 79 20.34 -5.51 -7.44
CA ASP A 79 19.75 -6.85 -7.44
C ASP A 79 20.15 -7.60 -8.71
N ALA A 80 21.37 -8.16 -8.64
CA ALA A 80 21.81 -9.18 -9.60
C ALA A 80 20.99 -10.48 -9.52
N ALA A 81 20.24 -10.68 -8.45
CA ALA A 81 19.19 -11.70 -8.34
C ALA A 81 17.88 -11.07 -8.83
N GLY A 82 17.61 -11.14 -10.12
CA GLY A 82 16.42 -10.57 -10.75
C GLY A 82 15.11 -10.99 -10.10
N PHE A 83 14.01 -10.43 -10.58
CA PHE A 83 12.66 -10.82 -10.19
C PHE A 83 12.48 -12.36 -10.28
N THR A 84 11.91 -12.95 -9.24
CA THR A 84 11.50 -14.36 -9.21
C THR A 84 10.00 -14.40 -8.95
N PRO A 85 9.20 -14.93 -9.91
CA PRO A 85 7.76 -15.01 -9.75
C PRO A 85 7.37 -16.01 -8.65
N LEU A 86 6.17 -15.81 -8.10
CA LEU A 86 5.45 -16.76 -7.27
C LEU A 86 4.59 -17.67 -8.16
N ASP A 87 4.36 -18.89 -7.74
CA ASP A 87 3.36 -19.77 -8.37
C ASP A 87 1.95 -19.38 -7.88
N CYS A 88 1.31 -18.46 -8.60
CA CYS A 88 -0.01 -17.96 -8.26
C CYS A 88 -0.78 -17.49 -9.52
N GLU A 89 -2.07 -17.14 -9.33
CA GLU A 89 -2.96 -16.76 -10.44
C GLU A 89 -2.64 -15.39 -11.06
N LEU A 90 -1.83 -14.54 -10.41
CA LEU A 90 -1.41 -13.27 -10.99
C LEU A 90 -0.38 -13.51 -12.10
N SER A 91 -0.56 -12.90 -13.28
CA SER A 91 0.40 -13.05 -14.37
C SER A 91 1.81 -12.60 -13.98
N GLU A 92 2.84 -13.26 -14.52
CA GLU A 92 4.24 -12.91 -14.24
C GLU A 92 4.53 -11.43 -14.56
N GLU A 93 3.95 -10.89 -15.63
CA GLU A 93 4.09 -9.48 -16.00
C GLU A 93 3.59 -8.54 -14.90
N LEU A 94 2.43 -8.81 -14.31
CA LEU A 94 1.89 -8.00 -13.20
C LEU A 94 2.65 -8.22 -11.89
N GLN A 95 3.16 -9.43 -11.66
CA GLN A 95 4.05 -9.70 -10.52
C GLN A 95 5.36 -8.91 -10.65
N GLU A 96 5.98 -8.92 -11.83
CA GLU A 96 7.21 -8.17 -12.10
C GLU A 96 6.98 -6.67 -11.94
N PHE A 97 5.91 -6.13 -12.50
CA PHE A 97 5.51 -4.73 -12.29
C PHE A 97 5.34 -4.41 -10.80
N THR A 98 4.61 -5.29 -10.06
CA THR A 98 4.41 -5.13 -8.62
C THR A 98 5.74 -5.14 -7.88
N TYR A 99 6.66 -6.04 -8.24
CA TYR A 99 7.98 -6.12 -7.63
C TYR A 99 8.77 -4.81 -7.76
N TYR A 100 8.85 -4.23 -8.97
CA TYR A 100 9.57 -2.96 -9.18
C TYR A 100 8.87 -1.79 -8.50
N MET A 101 7.54 -1.78 -8.48
CA MET A 101 6.78 -0.76 -7.76
C MET A 101 6.96 -0.87 -6.24
N CYS A 102 6.97 -2.08 -5.68
CA CYS A 102 7.27 -2.31 -4.27
C CYS A 102 8.63 -1.73 -3.87
N ARG A 103 9.66 -1.95 -4.71
CA ARG A 103 10.99 -1.37 -4.50
C ARG A 103 10.96 0.16 -4.50
N ALA A 104 10.28 0.77 -5.48
CA ALA A 104 10.15 2.21 -5.58
C ALA A 104 9.45 2.85 -4.38
N TYR A 105 8.52 2.12 -3.76
CA TYR A 105 7.78 2.57 -2.58
C TYR A 105 8.37 2.08 -1.25
N TYR A 106 9.47 1.31 -1.27
CA TYR A 106 10.09 0.71 -0.08
C TYR A 106 9.12 -0.20 0.70
N ILE A 107 8.30 -0.97 -0.01
CA ILE A 107 7.36 -1.92 0.56
C ILE A 107 7.81 -3.34 0.17
N ASP A 108 7.67 -4.28 1.09
CA ASP A 108 7.98 -5.68 0.84
C ASP A 108 7.04 -6.28 -0.22
N PHE A 109 7.63 -6.99 -1.20
CA PHE A 109 6.88 -7.61 -2.30
C PHE A 109 5.98 -8.74 -1.79
N ASP A 110 6.50 -9.62 -0.94
CA ASP A 110 5.77 -10.79 -0.46
C ASP A 110 4.59 -10.37 0.43
N PHE A 111 4.78 -9.30 1.21
CA PHE A 111 3.70 -8.66 1.96
C PHE A 111 2.62 -8.10 1.01
N THR A 112 3.02 -7.40 -0.03
CA THR A 112 2.09 -6.81 -1.01
C THR A 112 1.30 -7.89 -1.74
N MET A 113 1.97 -8.95 -2.20
CA MET A 113 1.32 -10.08 -2.86
C MET A 113 0.34 -10.80 -1.92
N SER A 114 0.71 -10.97 -0.66
CA SER A 114 -0.18 -11.56 0.35
C SER A 114 -1.41 -10.70 0.64
N LEU A 115 -1.24 -9.38 0.72
CA LEU A 115 -2.38 -8.48 0.87
C LEU A 115 -3.29 -8.54 -0.35
N MET A 116 -2.74 -8.50 -1.58
CA MET A 116 -3.48 -8.60 -2.84
C MET A 116 -4.27 -9.91 -2.92
N LEU A 117 -3.66 -11.04 -2.54
CA LEU A 117 -4.36 -12.32 -2.41
C LEU A 117 -5.55 -12.22 -1.45
N SER A 118 -5.37 -11.56 -0.32
CA SER A 118 -6.42 -11.38 0.71
C SER A 118 -7.53 -10.41 0.29
N GLU A 119 -7.27 -9.47 -0.62
CA GLU A 119 -8.26 -8.48 -1.08
C GLU A 119 -9.10 -8.99 -2.23
N SER A 120 -8.48 -9.55 -3.27
CA SER A 120 -9.15 -9.90 -4.52
C SER A 120 -8.94 -11.34 -4.97
N SER A 121 -8.11 -12.13 -4.28
CA SER A 121 -7.60 -13.42 -4.78
C SER A 121 -6.95 -13.26 -6.16
N PHE A 122 -6.19 -12.17 -6.36
CA PHE A 122 -5.54 -11.79 -7.62
C PHE A 122 -6.47 -11.49 -8.80
N ASN A 123 -7.76 -11.25 -8.54
CA ASN A 123 -8.71 -10.89 -9.59
C ASN A 123 -8.65 -9.37 -9.87
N ALA A 124 -8.16 -8.99 -11.05
CA ALA A 124 -8.05 -7.60 -11.47
C ALA A 124 -9.41 -6.91 -11.67
N ASP A 125 -10.44 -7.69 -12.03
CA ASP A 125 -11.81 -7.20 -12.26
C ASP A 125 -12.69 -7.27 -11.02
N ALA A 126 -12.10 -7.53 -9.84
CA ALA A 126 -12.86 -7.67 -8.61
C ALA A 126 -13.57 -6.37 -8.23
N VAL A 127 -14.85 -6.49 -7.92
CA VAL A 127 -15.67 -5.43 -7.34
C VAL A 127 -16.34 -5.98 -6.09
N SER A 128 -16.23 -5.25 -4.98
CA SER A 128 -16.85 -5.66 -3.72
C SER A 128 -18.37 -5.77 -3.80
N GLN A 129 -18.98 -6.55 -2.90
CA GLN A 129 -20.45 -6.73 -2.90
C GLN A 129 -21.23 -5.42 -2.77
N ASP A 130 -20.68 -4.44 -2.07
CA ASP A 130 -21.30 -3.11 -1.93
C ASP A 130 -21.02 -2.21 -3.14
N GLY A 131 -20.19 -2.66 -4.10
CA GLY A 131 -19.86 -1.96 -5.34
C GLY A 131 -18.91 -0.77 -5.16
N HIS A 132 -18.17 -0.70 -4.06
CA HIS A 132 -17.36 0.47 -3.71
C HIS A 132 -15.84 0.24 -3.69
N ASP A 133 -15.38 -1.02 -3.70
CA ASP A 133 -13.96 -1.37 -3.72
C ASP A 133 -13.61 -2.09 -5.02
N PHE A 134 -12.47 -1.74 -5.65
CA PHE A 134 -12.16 -2.13 -7.03
C PHE A 134 -10.76 -2.72 -7.18
N GLY A 135 -10.65 -3.72 -8.04
CA GLY A 135 -9.41 -4.26 -8.58
C GLY A 135 -8.60 -5.11 -7.61
N LEU A 136 -7.35 -5.37 -7.99
CA LEU A 136 -6.44 -6.26 -7.28
C LEU A 136 -6.27 -5.94 -5.80
N MET A 137 -6.18 -4.67 -5.46
CA MET A 137 -5.96 -4.18 -4.11
C MET A 137 -7.21 -3.59 -3.45
N GLN A 138 -8.39 -3.80 -4.06
CA GLN A 138 -9.69 -3.38 -3.54
C GLN A 138 -9.70 -1.91 -3.07
N ILE A 139 -9.34 -1.02 -3.99
CA ILE A 139 -9.28 0.42 -3.70
C ILE A 139 -10.69 0.99 -3.61
N ARG A 140 -11.02 1.59 -2.47
CA ARG A 140 -12.34 2.17 -2.24
C ARG A 140 -12.55 3.46 -3.03
N GLU A 141 -13.71 3.62 -3.67
CA GLU A 141 -14.04 4.74 -4.57
C GLU A 141 -13.86 6.13 -3.94
N CYS A 142 -13.99 6.25 -2.61
CA CYS A 142 -13.79 7.54 -1.93
C CYS A 142 -12.35 8.05 -2.03
N ASN A 143 -11.41 7.21 -2.46
CA ASN A 143 -10.01 7.57 -2.66
C ASN A 143 -9.74 8.09 -4.08
N ASN A 144 -10.66 7.92 -5.04
CA ASN A 144 -10.40 8.17 -6.45
C ASN A 144 -10.01 9.62 -6.75
N ASP A 145 -10.71 10.60 -6.15
CA ASP A 145 -10.46 12.02 -6.43
C ASP A 145 -9.02 12.41 -6.07
N TRP A 146 -8.57 12.06 -4.85
CA TRP A 146 -7.23 12.44 -4.42
C TRP A 146 -6.12 11.58 -5.05
N LEU A 147 -6.38 10.29 -5.32
CA LEU A 147 -5.42 9.45 -6.05
C LEU A 147 -5.24 9.93 -7.49
N LYS A 148 -6.29 10.45 -8.11
CA LYS A 148 -6.19 11.10 -9.42
C LYS A 148 -5.34 12.37 -9.35
N GLU A 149 -5.51 13.19 -8.33
CA GLU A 149 -4.72 14.42 -8.14
C GLU A 149 -3.23 14.09 -7.89
N GLU A 150 -2.93 13.09 -7.05
CA GLU A 150 -1.57 12.74 -6.63
C GLU A 150 -0.81 11.88 -7.66
N LEU A 151 -1.49 10.91 -8.27
CA LEU A 151 -0.84 9.89 -9.11
C LEU A 151 -1.28 9.95 -10.58
N GLY A 152 -2.34 10.72 -10.91
CA GLY A 152 -2.93 10.72 -12.25
C GLY A 152 -3.69 9.43 -12.58
N VAL A 153 -3.99 8.57 -11.60
CA VAL A 153 -4.76 7.34 -11.81
C VAL A 153 -6.24 7.66 -12.03
N THR A 154 -6.87 6.97 -12.97
CA THR A 154 -8.25 7.27 -13.41
C THR A 154 -9.15 6.06 -13.46
N ASP A 155 -8.58 4.85 -13.55
CA ASP A 155 -9.30 3.60 -13.67
C ASP A 155 -8.79 2.59 -12.62
N MET A 156 -9.60 2.32 -11.60
CA MET A 156 -9.26 1.36 -10.54
C MET A 156 -9.43 -0.10 -10.95
N LEU A 157 -9.96 -0.39 -12.13
CA LEU A 157 -9.94 -1.73 -12.72
C LEU A 157 -8.74 -1.93 -13.66
N ASN A 158 -8.00 -0.87 -14.01
CA ASN A 158 -6.70 -1.03 -14.63
C ASN A 158 -5.70 -1.59 -13.59
N PRO A 159 -5.16 -2.80 -13.78
CA PRO A 159 -4.34 -3.45 -12.76
C PRO A 159 -3.08 -2.65 -12.41
N TYR A 160 -2.47 -1.98 -13.37
CA TYR A 160 -1.27 -1.15 -13.14
C TYR A 160 -1.57 0.10 -12.31
N GLU A 161 -2.69 0.78 -12.62
CA GLU A 161 -3.14 1.94 -11.85
C GLU A 161 -3.54 1.54 -10.42
N ASN A 162 -4.23 0.40 -10.29
CA ASN A 162 -4.68 -0.15 -9.02
C ASN A 162 -3.50 -0.52 -8.10
N ILE A 163 -2.48 -1.21 -8.63
CA ILE A 163 -1.26 -1.55 -7.89
C ILE A 163 -0.55 -0.28 -7.42
N ARG A 164 -0.36 0.72 -8.30
CA ARG A 164 0.25 2.00 -7.93
C ARG A 164 -0.51 2.72 -6.83
N ALA A 165 -1.83 2.78 -6.94
CA ALA A 165 -2.72 3.38 -5.95
C ALA A 165 -2.63 2.67 -4.59
N GLY A 166 -2.68 1.34 -4.60
CA GLY A 166 -2.58 0.51 -3.39
C GLY A 166 -1.25 0.68 -2.67
N LEU A 167 -0.14 0.66 -3.41
CA LEU A 167 1.20 0.86 -2.84
C LEU A 167 1.39 2.29 -2.30
N TYR A 168 0.83 3.29 -2.94
CA TYR A 168 0.85 4.66 -2.44
C TYR A 168 0.12 4.79 -1.09
N ILE A 169 -1.06 4.16 -0.98
CA ILE A 169 -1.81 4.08 0.28
C ILE A 169 -0.99 3.34 1.35
N LEU A 170 -0.44 2.16 1.01
CA LEU A 170 0.34 1.35 1.93
C LEU A 170 1.55 2.10 2.46
N ARG A 171 2.31 2.77 1.58
CA ARG A 171 3.45 3.57 2.00
C ARG A 171 3.06 4.58 3.07
N GLY A 172 2.00 5.32 2.84
CA GLY A 172 1.53 6.28 3.81
C GLY A 172 1.11 5.65 5.15
N LEU A 173 0.48 4.48 5.12
CA LEU A 173 0.13 3.75 6.35
C LEU A 173 1.38 3.25 7.09
N PHE A 174 2.42 2.78 6.38
CA PHE A 174 3.68 2.36 6.98
C PHE A 174 4.45 3.53 7.59
N GLU A 175 4.51 4.67 6.89
CA GLU A 175 5.13 5.89 7.43
C GLU A 175 4.46 6.34 8.74
N LYS A 176 3.16 6.12 8.86
CA LYS A 176 2.39 6.50 10.03
C LYS A 176 2.48 5.52 11.18
N TYR A 177 2.41 4.21 10.90
CA TYR A 177 2.26 3.20 11.96
C TYR A 177 3.50 2.35 12.20
N ASN A 178 4.35 2.18 11.20
CA ASN A 178 5.57 1.36 11.25
C ASN A 178 5.37 -0.03 11.91
N ASP A 179 4.20 -0.65 11.65
CA ASP A 179 3.77 -1.93 12.22
C ASP A 179 2.87 -2.63 11.20
N SER A 180 3.31 -3.78 10.71
CA SER A 180 2.62 -4.49 9.61
C SER A 180 1.20 -4.93 9.98
N SER A 181 0.95 -5.38 11.22
CA SER A 181 -0.40 -5.74 11.68
C SER A 181 -1.32 -4.52 11.70
N LYS A 182 -0.85 -3.39 12.23
CA LYS A 182 -1.61 -2.14 12.26
C LYS A 182 -1.89 -1.63 10.86
N VAL A 183 -0.91 -1.73 9.94
CA VAL A 183 -1.09 -1.35 8.53
C VAL A 183 -2.16 -2.19 7.86
N VAL A 184 -2.14 -3.52 8.00
CA VAL A 184 -3.19 -4.39 7.46
C VAL A 184 -4.56 -4.04 8.05
N MET A 185 -4.65 -3.81 9.37
CA MET A 185 -5.90 -3.40 10.00
C MET A 185 -6.41 -2.08 9.44
N ALA A 186 -5.55 -1.05 9.35
CA ALA A 186 -5.91 0.25 8.81
C ALA A 186 -6.31 0.19 7.34
N TYR A 187 -5.63 -0.63 6.55
CA TYR A 187 -5.95 -0.86 5.13
C TYR A 187 -7.34 -1.47 4.96
N LYS A 188 -7.61 -2.59 5.66
CA LYS A 188 -8.84 -3.38 5.50
C LYS A 188 -10.10 -2.73 6.08
N MET A 189 -10.01 -2.03 7.19
CA MET A 189 -11.18 -1.47 7.89
C MET A 189 -11.17 0.05 8.00
N GLY A 190 -10.18 0.70 7.36
CA GLY A 190 -9.92 2.13 7.49
C GLY A 190 -9.28 2.48 8.84
N GLU A 191 -8.55 3.60 8.87
CA GLU A 191 -7.84 4.06 10.08
C GLU A 191 -8.76 4.25 11.28
N TYR A 192 -9.98 4.75 11.05
CA TYR A 192 -10.94 4.92 12.14
C TYR A 192 -11.38 3.58 12.74
N GLY A 193 -11.71 2.58 11.89
CA GLY A 193 -12.08 1.25 12.35
C GLY A 193 -10.94 0.58 13.13
N ALA A 194 -9.71 0.72 12.64
CA ALA A 194 -8.53 0.20 13.30
C ALA A 194 -8.27 0.89 14.65
N SER A 195 -8.36 2.23 14.72
CA SER A 195 -8.14 2.96 15.97
C SER A 195 -9.10 2.57 17.08
N VAL A 196 -10.36 2.28 16.76
CA VAL A 196 -11.35 1.79 17.74
C VAL A 196 -10.93 0.44 18.37
N LEU A 197 -10.23 -0.41 17.62
CA LEU A 197 -9.68 -1.66 18.14
C LEU A 197 -8.42 -1.43 18.94
N TRP A 198 -7.53 -0.54 18.48
CA TRP A 198 -6.30 -0.19 19.19
C TRP A 198 -6.58 0.46 20.55
N ASP A 199 -7.61 1.31 20.65
CA ASP A 199 -8.05 1.90 21.92
C ASP A 199 -8.53 0.85 22.93
N LYS A 200 -8.90 -0.35 22.44
CA LYS A 200 -9.26 -1.52 23.25
C LYS A 200 -8.08 -2.46 23.50
N GLY A 201 -6.87 -2.10 23.07
CA GLY A 201 -5.67 -2.94 23.19
C GLY A 201 -5.58 -4.07 22.16
N VAL A 202 -6.39 -4.04 21.09
CA VAL A 202 -6.37 -5.06 20.02
C VAL A 202 -5.53 -4.54 18.85
N TYR A 203 -4.29 -5.00 18.74
CA TYR A 203 -3.32 -4.57 17.73
C TYR A 203 -3.13 -5.57 16.59
N GLU A 204 -3.79 -6.73 16.67
CA GLU A 204 -3.79 -7.77 15.64
C GLU A 204 -5.21 -8.31 15.45
N THR A 205 -5.51 -8.76 14.25
CA THR A 205 -6.74 -9.47 13.90
C THR A 205 -6.40 -10.76 13.19
N THR A 206 -7.37 -11.69 13.10
CA THR A 206 -7.20 -12.91 12.30
C THR A 206 -6.85 -12.57 10.84
N ALA A 207 -7.38 -11.48 10.30
CA ALA A 207 -7.06 -11.03 8.95
C ALA A 207 -5.61 -10.57 8.83
N SER A 208 -5.10 -9.73 9.76
CA SER A 208 -3.71 -9.30 9.74
C SER A 208 -2.74 -10.46 9.93
N GLN A 209 -3.04 -11.38 10.84
CA GLN A 209 -2.22 -12.58 11.06
C GLN A 209 -2.14 -13.47 9.80
N ARG A 210 -3.26 -13.65 9.08
CA ARG A 210 -3.28 -14.43 7.83
C ARG A 210 -2.45 -13.77 6.74
N VAL A 211 -2.54 -12.47 6.56
CA VAL A 211 -1.73 -11.72 5.58
C VAL A 211 -0.25 -11.89 5.90
N LEU A 212 0.17 -11.69 7.15
CA LEU A 212 1.58 -11.81 7.52
C LEU A 212 2.11 -13.24 7.38
N ALA A 213 1.33 -14.23 7.82
CA ALA A 213 1.70 -15.64 7.67
C ALA A 213 1.81 -16.08 6.19
N GLN A 214 0.98 -15.52 5.30
CA GLN A 214 1.07 -15.81 3.88
C GLN A 214 2.26 -15.10 3.22
N ALA A 215 2.61 -13.89 3.65
CA ALA A 215 3.81 -13.20 3.21
C ALA A 215 5.08 -14.01 3.55
N ASP A 216 5.16 -14.57 4.76
CA ASP A 216 6.27 -15.46 5.14
C ASP A 216 6.40 -16.70 4.23
N LYS A 217 5.27 -17.28 3.79
CA LYS A 217 5.26 -18.43 2.85
C LYS A 217 5.76 -18.02 1.47
N PHE A 218 5.31 -16.88 0.95
CA PHE A 218 5.77 -16.36 -0.34
C PHE A 218 7.28 -16.07 -0.32
N ALA A 219 7.78 -15.46 0.74
CA ALA A 219 9.21 -15.22 0.90
C ALA A 219 10.02 -16.53 0.92
N ALA A 220 9.53 -17.56 1.62
CA ALA A 220 10.18 -18.88 1.67
C ALA A 220 10.18 -19.57 0.29
N GLU A 221 9.07 -19.50 -0.45
CA GLU A 221 8.94 -20.04 -1.80
C GLU A 221 9.95 -19.40 -2.76
N ARG A 222 9.99 -18.06 -2.83
CA ARG A 222 10.95 -17.34 -3.69
C ARG A 222 12.39 -17.65 -3.33
N SER A 223 12.71 -17.76 -2.04
CA SER A 223 14.07 -18.13 -1.59
C SER A 223 14.48 -19.54 -2.03
N ASN A 224 13.54 -20.46 -2.17
CA ASN A 224 13.80 -21.81 -2.65
C ASN A 224 13.99 -21.86 -4.17
N ASN A 225 13.29 -21.01 -4.92
CA ASN A 225 13.35 -20.94 -6.38
C ASN A 225 14.60 -20.23 -6.90
N GLN A 226 15.35 -19.53 -6.03
CA GLN A 226 16.63 -18.85 -6.35
C GLN A 226 17.86 -19.74 -6.20
N LYS A 227 17.72 -21.00 -5.74
CA LYS A 227 18.79 -21.97 -5.57
C LYS A 227 18.93 -22.88 -6.77
#